data_c15838ab846d21879243c382d32112bc
#
_entry.id   c15838ab846d21879243c382d32112bc
#
_cell.length_a   1.000
_cell.length_b   1.000
_cell.length_c   1.000
_cell.angle_alpha   90.00
_cell.angle_beta   90.00
_cell.angle_gamma   90.00
#
_symmetry.space_group_name_H-M   'P 1'
#
loop_
_entity.id
_entity.type
_entity.pdbx_description
1 polymer ?
#
loop_
_entity_poly.entity_id
_entity_poly.type
_entity_poly.pdbx_seq_one_letter_code
_entity_poly.pdbx_strand_id
1 'polypeptide(L)'
;MITWDESKRKKNLKAHGIDLAEIDCVFDAPMITVEDEREQYGEQRLRSLGWFRDRVVFLVWTERDDSARVISCRYGDKHETRAYFKALGL
;
A
#
# COMPACT_ATOMS: atom_id res chain seq x y z
N MET A 1 8.95 2.76 9.86
CA MET A 1 8.58 1.44 10.43
C MET A 1 7.13 1.14 10.10
N ILE A 2 6.83 -0.09 9.72
CA ILE A 2 5.47 -0.54 9.43
C ILE A 2 4.99 -1.54 10.48
N THR A 3 3.67 -1.61 10.65
CA THR A 3 3.01 -2.64 11.46
C THR A 3 1.89 -3.26 10.62
N TRP A 4 1.35 -4.36 11.08
CA TRP A 4 0.26 -5.07 10.42
C TRP A 4 -0.49 -5.93 11.42
N ASP A 5 -1.68 -6.40 11.00
CA ASP A 5 -2.44 -7.40 11.73
C ASP A 5 -2.13 -8.77 11.14
N GLU A 6 -1.82 -9.77 11.99
CA GLU A 6 -1.39 -11.09 11.51
C GLU A 6 -2.45 -11.80 10.65
N SER A 7 -3.72 -11.64 10.97
CA SER A 7 -4.75 -12.27 10.16
C SER A 7 -4.84 -11.63 8.78
N LYS A 8 -4.64 -10.31 8.70
CA LYS A 8 -4.60 -9.60 7.42
C LYS A 8 -3.35 -9.95 6.62
N ARG A 9 -2.22 -10.11 7.29
CA ARG A 9 -0.98 -10.53 6.63
C ARG A 9 -1.17 -11.87 5.92
N LYS A 10 -1.75 -12.85 6.61
CA LYS A 10 -2.01 -14.18 6.05
C LYS A 10 -2.98 -14.12 4.87
N LYS A 11 -4.07 -13.39 5.02
CA LYS A 11 -5.05 -13.21 3.94
C LYS A 11 -4.44 -12.52 2.72
N ASN A 12 -3.63 -11.49 2.95
CA ASN A 12 -2.99 -10.75 1.87
C ASN A 12 -2.01 -11.63 1.09
N LEU A 13 -1.21 -12.41 1.80
CA LEU A 13 -0.26 -13.33 1.17
C LEU A 13 -0.99 -14.34 0.29
N LYS A 14 -2.08 -14.91 0.80
CA LYS A 14 -2.88 -15.88 0.05
C LYS A 14 -3.56 -15.26 -1.16
N ALA A 15 -4.13 -14.05 -1.01
CA ALA A 15 -4.90 -13.40 -2.06
C ALA A 15 -4.03 -12.76 -3.13
N HIS A 16 -2.89 -12.19 -2.76
CA HIS A 16 -2.09 -11.33 -3.63
C HIS A 16 -0.63 -11.75 -3.79
N GLY A 17 -0.18 -12.75 -3.04
CA GLY A 17 1.21 -13.20 -3.12
C GLY A 17 2.21 -12.23 -2.50
N ILE A 18 1.76 -11.28 -1.72
CA ILE A 18 2.61 -10.27 -1.06
C ILE A 18 2.48 -10.41 0.45
N ASP A 19 3.61 -10.59 1.11
CA ASP A 19 3.68 -10.61 2.58
C ASP A 19 3.80 -9.18 3.10
N LEU A 20 2.84 -8.73 3.91
CA LEU A 20 2.85 -7.39 4.46
C LEU A 20 4.09 -7.11 5.32
N ALA A 21 4.71 -8.14 5.86
CA ALA A 21 5.95 -7.99 6.64
C ALA A 21 7.16 -7.62 5.79
N GLU A 22 7.08 -7.75 4.47
CA GLU A 22 8.21 -7.52 3.56
C GLU A 22 8.14 -6.18 2.82
N ILE A 23 7.10 -5.37 3.03
CA ILE A 23 6.88 -4.17 2.19
C ILE A 23 7.37 -2.87 2.80
N ASP A 24 8.19 -2.93 3.84
CA ASP A 24 8.73 -1.72 4.49
C ASP A 24 9.45 -0.82 3.47
N CYS A 25 10.15 -1.42 2.52
CA CYS A 25 10.90 -0.70 1.48
C CYS A 25 10.00 0.16 0.56
N VAL A 26 8.71 -0.14 0.47
CA VAL A 26 7.78 0.68 -0.33
C VAL A 26 7.74 2.11 0.20
N PHE A 27 7.88 2.29 1.51
CA PHE A 27 7.85 3.60 2.14
C PHE A 27 9.15 4.39 1.96
N ASP A 28 10.21 3.74 1.50
CA ASP A 28 11.50 4.38 1.21
C ASP A 28 11.60 4.88 -0.24
N ALA A 29 10.66 4.51 -1.09
CA ALA A 29 10.59 4.93 -2.49
C ALA A 29 9.46 5.95 -2.66
N PRO A 30 9.40 6.66 -3.79
CA PRO A 30 8.31 7.60 -4.04
C PRO A 30 6.95 6.92 -3.97
N MET A 31 5.99 7.55 -3.28
CA MET A 31 4.62 7.08 -3.16
C MET A 31 3.66 8.18 -3.58
N ILE A 32 2.58 7.79 -4.24
CA ILE A 32 1.48 8.69 -4.58
C ILE A 32 0.33 8.32 -3.64
N THR A 33 0.01 9.21 -2.71
CA THR A 33 -0.93 8.90 -1.62
C THR A 33 -2.13 9.83 -1.65
N VAL A 34 -3.31 9.25 -1.50
CA VAL A 34 -4.57 9.99 -1.33
C VAL A 34 -5.36 9.35 -0.19
N GLU A 35 -6.29 10.11 0.37
CA GLU A 35 -7.19 9.56 1.37
C GLU A 35 -8.15 8.55 0.74
N ASP A 36 -8.37 7.44 1.44
CA ASP A 36 -9.31 6.42 1.01
C ASP A 36 -10.68 6.73 1.59
N GLU A 37 -11.55 7.31 0.77
CA GLU A 37 -12.89 7.74 1.16
C GLU A 37 -13.98 6.79 0.65
N ARG A 38 -13.59 5.59 0.18
CA ARG A 38 -14.56 4.64 -0.41
C ARG A 38 -15.60 4.16 0.59
N GLU A 39 -15.25 4.15 1.88
CA GLU A 39 -16.14 3.75 2.97
C GLU A 39 -15.84 4.58 4.22
N GLN A 40 -16.76 4.52 5.20
CA GLN A 40 -16.49 5.05 6.52
C GLN A 40 -15.89 3.95 7.38
N TYR A 41 -14.59 4.05 7.64
CA TYR A 41 -13.85 3.02 8.36
C TYR A 41 -13.76 3.26 9.87
N GLY A 42 -14.30 4.40 10.35
CA GLY A 42 -14.10 4.82 11.74
C GLY A 42 -12.71 5.37 12.02
N GLU A 43 -11.83 5.37 11.03
CA GLU A 43 -10.48 5.92 11.08
C GLU A 43 -10.10 6.40 9.69
N GLN A 44 -9.16 7.33 9.61
CA GLN A 44 -8.64 7.77 8.33
C GLN A 44 -7.78 6.66 7.72
N ARG A 45 -8.09 6.27 6.50
CA ARG A 45 -7.28 5.34 5.72
C ARG A 45 -6.69 6.05 4.53
N LEU A 46 -5.48 5.64 4.17
CA LEU A 46 -4.75 6.15 3.03
C LEU A 46 -4.58 5.04 2.02
N ARG A 47 -4.65 5.40 0.74
CA ARG A 47 -4.32 4.49 -0.34
C ARG A 47 -3.16 5.07 -1.12
N SER A 48 -2.20 4.22 -1.45
CA SER A 48 -0.99 4.66 -2.11
C SER A 48 -0.64 3.76 -3.28
N LEU A 49 -0.04 4.38 -4.30
CA LEU A 49 0.70 3.67 -5.31
C LEU A 49 2.17 3.77 -4.94
N GLY A 50 2.87 2.66 -4.98
CA GLY A 50 4.28 2.60 -4.65
C GLY A 50 5.02 1.59 -5.52
N TRP A 51 6.26 1.30 -5.16
CA TRP A 51 7.14 0.45 -5.96
C TRP A 51 7.65 -0.70 -5.11
N PHE A 52 7.47 -1.94 -5.60
CA PHE A 52 7.88 -3.15 -4.89
C PHE A 52 8.18 -4.26 -5.90
N ARG A 53 9.37 -4.87 -5.79
CA ARG A 53 9.82 -5.97 -6.67
C ARG A 53 9.67 -5.62 -8.14
N ASP A 54 10.14 -4.43 -8.52
CA ASP A 54 10.11 -3.92 -9.90
C ASP A 54 8.71 -3.78 -10.48
N ARG A 55 7.70 -3.62 -9.63
CA ARG A 55 6.31 -3.41 -10.04
C ARG A 55 5.65 -2.35 -9.18
N VAL A 56 4.66 -1.68 -9.77
CA VAL A 56 3.78 -0.79 -9.02
C VAL A 56 2.87 -1.63 -8.12
N VAL A 57 2.71 -1.20 -6.88
CA VAL A 57 1.78 -1.80 -5.92
C VAL A 57 0.76 -0.77 -5.47
N PHE A 58 -0.42 -1.27 -5.13
CA PHE A 58 -1.50 -0.49 -4.52
C PHE A 58 -1.64 -0.97 -3.08
N LEU A 59 -1.48 -0.05 -2.13
CA LEU A 59 -1.59 -0.42 -0.72
C LEU A 59 -2.56 0.50 0.01
N VAL A 60 -3.22 -0.07 1.02
CA VAL A 60 -4.09 0.64 1.94
C VAL A 60 -3.45 0.57 3.31
N TRP A 61 -3.36 1.71 3.98
CA TRP A 61 -2.71 1.80 5.28
C TRP A 61 -3.29 2.96 6.08
N THR A 62 -2.98 2.98 7.37
CA THR A 62 -3.37 4.08 8.25
C THR A 62 -2.18 4.47 9.11
N GLU A 63 -2.14 5.73 9.51
CA GLU A 63 -1.11 6.19 10.45
C GLU A 63 -1.55 5.85 11.87
N ARG A 64 -0.63 5.26 12.63
CA ARG A 64 -0.83 4.97 14.05
C ARG A 64 0.43 5.31 14.80
N ASP A 65 0.32 6.29 15.70
CA ASP A 65 1.49 6.81 16.43
C ASP A 65 2.56 7.23 15.42
N ASP A 66 3.75 6.70 15.50
CA ASP A 66 4.82 7.03 14.56
C ASP A 66 5.05 5.94 13.51
N SER A 67 4.04 5.11 13.24
CA SER A 67 4.18 4.00 12.31
C SER A 67 3.06 3.97 11.28
N ALA A 68 3.32 3.31 10.15
CA ALA A 68 2.32 3.00 9.14
C ALA A 68 1.77 1.61 9.40
N ARG A 69 0.47 1.51 9.65
CA ARG A 69 -0.21 0.23 9.80
C ARG A 69 -0.77 -0.20 8.46
N VAL A 70 -0.15 -1.20 7.85
CA VAL A 70 -0.54 -1.67 6.52
C VAL A 70 -1.72 -2.62 6.64
N ILE A 71 -2.74 -2.37 5.82
CA ILE A 71 -3.98 -3.13 5.82
C ILE A 71 -4.00 -4.13 4.67
N SER A 72 -3.59 -3.69 3.49
CA SER A 72 -3.51 -4.57 2.31
C SER A 72 -2.49 -4.04 1.32
N CYS A 73 -1.95 -4.95 0.49
CA CYS A 73 -1.04 -4.60 -0.58
C CYS A 73 -1.20 -5.60 -1.73
N ARG A 74 -1.42 -5.10 -2.93
CA ARG A 74 -1.50 -5.92 -4.14
C ARG A 74 -0.71 -5.27 -5.26
N TYR A 75 -0.40 -6.02 -6.29
CA TYR A 75 0.20 -5.42 -7.48
C TYR A 75 -0.82 -4.54 -8.20
N GLY A 76 -0.36 -3.44 -8.74
CA GLY A 76 -1.19 -2.49 -9.48
C GLY A 76 -1.59 -3.02 -10.84
N ASP A 77 -2.76 -2.57 -11.32
CA ASP A 77 -3.19 -2.84 -12.70
C ASP A 77 -2.52 -1.86 -13.68
N LYS A 78 -2.90 -1.95 -14.96
CA LYS A 78 -2.31 -1.09 -16.00
C LYS A 78 -2.59 0.38 -15.74
N HIS A 79 -3.79 0.72 -15.31
CA HIS A 79 -4.16 2.12 -15.04
C HIS A 79 -3.38 2.68 -13.87
N GLU A 80 -3.25 1.89 -12.81
CA GLU A 80 -2.49 2.28 -11.63
C GLU A 80 -1.00 2.43 -11.95
N THR A 81 -0.46 1.52 -12.72
CA THR A 81 0.93 1.57 -13.16
C THR A 81 1.21 2.84 -13.95
N ARG A 82 0.34 3.18 -14.92
CA ARG A 82 0.46 4.41 -15.69
C ARG A 82 0.34 5.66 -14.83
N ALA A 83 -0.62 5.66 -13.89
CA ALA A 83 -0.83 6.78 -12.99
C ALA A 83 0.40 7.05 -12.12
N TYR A 84 1.03 5.98 -11.63
CA TYR A 84 2.24 6.10 -10.83
C TYR A 84 3.37 6.77 -11.61
N PHE A 85 3.70 6.27 -12.79
CA PHE A 85 4.77 6.83 -13.60
C PHE A 85 4.47 8.25 -14.08
N LYS A 86 3.22 8.51 -14.45
CA LYS A 86 2.81 9.85 -14.85
C LYS A 86 2.99 10.86 -13.71
N ALA A 87 2.59 10.49 -12.51
CA ALA A 87 2.73 11.36 -11.34
C ALA A 87 4.20 11.64 -10.99
N LEU A 88 5.09 10.70 -11.28
CA LEU A 88 6.54 10.89 -11.09
C LEU A 88 7.21 11.64 -12.24
N GLY A 89 6.48 11.98 -13.30
CA GLY A 89 7.04 12.66 -14.45
C GLY A 89 7.82 11.76 -15.42
N LEU A 90 7.52 10.48 -15.40
CA LEU A 90 8.21 9.50 -16.25
C LEU A 90 7.37 9.06 -17.44
#